data_c51b4cd076d4d6b9d8c4026e23daef89
#
_entry.id   c51b4cd076d4d6b9d8c4026e23daef89
#
_cell.length_a   1.000
_cell.length_b   1.000
_cell.length_c   1.000
_cell.angle_alpha   90.00
_cell.angle_beta   90.00
_cell.angle_gamma   90.00
#
_symmetry.space_group_name_H-M   'P 1'
#
loop_
_entity.id
_entity.type
_entity.pdbx_description
1 polymer ?
#
loop_
_entity_poly.entity_id
_entity_poly.type
_entity_poly.pdbx_seq_one_letter_code
_entity_poly.pdbx_strand_id
1 'polypeptide(L)'
;MRLDRRELAGALADIGVLVPIAVALIVGNGLSATAVLLPAGLLYLTAAAVYRLPVPVQPLKAFGAIAIAKGLGSDEIAAGALLMGVIFIVLGRLGLLDLAARGFPRALIRGVQLTVGLLFLKIAWGLVTDPPKSFSEHALSADWALPLALVTLVLAFALRDYPITLALVAVGAIVTVVLAGGEAAFGPSALALPSLDTATIVTAFTVLVVPQVPLSFANSCLATADAAKVYFGDQGSRVRPGRLATTFGSANLFAGAVSGMPVCHGAGGLTAHYAFGARTGGAPLAMGGLLLALAIGLGTSLAELLTAFPLPILAGVLATAGVLHILLLRDLRGARAWAFALFVGVVGFELNLTVALGIGLALWWGAEGLRRLPRLRPAA
;
A
#
# COMPACT_ATOMS: atom_id res chain seq x y z
N MET A 1 -16.96 -15.59 6.30
CA MET A 1 -15.64 -15.53 5.63
C MET A 1 -15.53 -16.78 4.78
N ARG A 2 -15.01 -16.66 3.58
CA ARG A 2 -14.75 -17.80 2.67
C ARG A 2 -13.25 -18.00 2.58
N LEU A 3 -12.80 -19.23 2.37
CA LEU A 3 -11.41 -19.58 2.12
C LEU A 3 -11.35 -20.46 0.87
N ASP A 4 -11.79 -19.91 -0.25
CA ASP A 4 -11.74 -20.56 -1.55
C ASP A 4 -10.55 -20.06 -2.40
N ARG A 5 -10.33 -20.69 -3.55
CA ARG A 5 -9.20 -20.35 -4.45
C ARG A 5 -9.21 -18.89 -4.91
N ARG A 6 -10.38 -18.27 -5.02
CA ARG A 6 -10.51 -16.86 -5.44
C ARG A 6 -10.11 -15.91 -4.30
N GLU A 7 -10.49 -16.23 -3.07
CA GLU A 7 -10.06 -15.48 -1.89
C GLU A 7 -8.53 -15.57 -1.72
N LEU A 8 -7.93 -16.76 -1.91
CA LEU A 8 -6.49 -16.94 -1.84
C LEU A 8 -5.76 -16.20 -2.97
N ALA A 9 -6.27 -16.26 -4.21
CA ALA A 9 -5.69 -15.51 -5.32
C ALA A 9 -5.74 -14.00 -5.07
N GLY A 10 -6.88 -13.49 -4.58
CA GLY A 10 -7.00 -12.10 -4.19
C GLY A 10 -6.07 -11.71 -3.04
N ALA A 11 -5.89 -12.58 -2.03
CA ALA A 11 -4.99 -12.33 -0.91
C ALA A 11 -3.54 -12.08 -1.36
N LEU A 12 -3.07 -12.81 -2.37
CA LEU A 12 -1.70 -12.72 -2.88
C LEU A 12 -1.49 -11.58 -3.90
N ALA A 13 -2.56 -10.89 -4.30
CA ALA A 13 -2.49 -9.87 -5.34
C ALA A 13 -1.66 -8.62 -4.96
N ASP A 14 -1.42 -8.40 -3.67
CA ASP A 14 -0.73 -7.20 -3.16
C ASP A 14 0.75 -7.44 -2.79
N ILE A 15 1.28 -8.65 -3.04
CA ILE A 15 2.68 -8.98 -2.74
C ILE A 15 3.68 -8.13 -3.52
N GLY A 16 3.30 -7.63 -4.71
CA GLY A 16 4.13 -6.76 -5.53
C GLY A 16 4.48 -5.41 -4.88
N VAL A 17 3.71 -4.97 -3.86
CA VAL A 17 4.05 -3.80 -3.03
C VAL A 17 4.76 -4.21 -1.75
N LEU A 18 4.25 -5.25 -1.10
CA LEU A 18 4.73 -5.66 0.22
C LEU A 18 6.17 -6.17 0.15
N VAL A 19 6.45 -7.11 -0.75
CA VAL A 19 7.73 -7.83 -0.79
C VAL A 19 8.91 -6.89 -1.07
N PRO A 20 8.92 -6.03 -2.11
CA PRO A 20 10.08 -5.19 -2.39
C PRO A 20 10.43 -4.23 -1.25
N ILE A 21 9.43 -3.63 -0.61
CA ILE A 21 9.66 -2.69 0.50
C ILE A 21 10.11 -3.45 1.75
N ALA A 22 9.48 -4.60 2.06
CA ALA A 22 9.87 -5.43 3.19
C ALA A 22 11.33 -5.88 3.07
N VAL A 23 11.72 -6.41 1.90
CA VAL A 23 13.11 -6.83 1.64
C VAL A 23 14.09 -5.68 1.76
N ALA A 24 13.77 -4.52 1.17
CA ALA A 24 14.65 -3.36 1.27
C ALA A 24 14.85 -2.88 2.71
N LEU A 25 13.81 -2.91 3.55
CA LEU A 25 13.92 -2.56 4.97
C LEU A 25 14.68 -3.62 5.77
N ILE A 26 14.51 -4.91 5.46
CA ILE A 26 15.25 -5.98 6.14
C ILE A 26 16.74 -5.93 5.75
N VAL A 27 17.07 -5.95 4.46
CA VAL A 27 18.43 -6.07 3.96
C VAL A 27 19.15 -4.73 3.98
N GLY A 28 18.48 -3.65 3.58
CA GLY A 28 19.08 -2.31 3.44
C GLY A 28 19.11 -1.50 4.73
N ASN A 29 18.09 -1.61 5.58
CA ASN A 29 17.95 -0.83 6.82
C ASN A 29 18.16 -1.67 8.09
N GLY A 30 18.43 -2.98 7.97
CA GLY A 30 18.76 -3.87 9.08
C GLY A 30 17.59 -4.23 9.99
N LEU A 31 16.35 -4.12 9.52
CA LEU A 31 15.20 -4.53 10.32
C LEU A 31 15.12 -6.07 10.42
N SER A 32 14.67 -6.56 11.57
CA SER A 32 14.35 -7.97 11.75
C SER A 32 13.20 -8.38 10.81
N ALA A 33 13.36 -9.48 10.06
CA ALA A 33 12.31 -9.96 9.16
C ALA A 33 11.01 -10.30 9.91
N THR A 34 11.12 -10.85 11.12
CA THR A 34 9.96 -11.06 12.00
C THR A 34 9.29 -9.74 12.36
N ALA A 35 10.05 -8.71 12.76
CA ALA A 35 9.51 -7.40 13.11
C ALA A 35 8.86 -6.69 11.91
N VAL A 36 9.32 -6.96 10.69
CA VAL A 36 8.74 -6.42 9.44
C VAL A 36 7.38 -7.06 9.13
N LEU A 37 7.26 -8.38 9.22
CA LEU A 37 6.05 -9.08 8.81
C LEU A 37 4.99 -9.20 9.91
N LEU A 38 5.39 -9.23 11.18
CA LEU A 38 4.49 -9.44 12.31
C LEU A 38 3.39 -8.37 12.41
N PRO A 39 3.68 -7.05 12.34
CA PRO A 39 2.66 -6.01 12.36
C PRO A 39 1.70 -6.10 11.15
N ALA A 40 2.24 -6.40 9.98
CA ALA A 40 1.44 -6.58 8.78
C ALA A 40 0.48 -7.77 8.92
N GLY A 41 0.97 -8.91 9.38
CA GLY A 41 0.15 -10.09 9.64
C GLY A 41 -0.97 -9.84 10.64
N LEU A 42 -0.66 -9.20 11.77
CA LEU A 42 -1.65 -8.84 12.80
C LEU A 42 -2.69 -7.84 12.28
N LEU A 43 -2.27 -6.85 11.49
CA LEU A 43 -3.22 -5.90 10.90
C LEU A 43 -4.13 -6.58 9.87
N TYR A 44 -3.62 -7.54 9.10
CA TYR A 44 -4.44 -8.36 8.19
C TYR A 44 -5.50 -9.16 8.96
N LEU A 45 -5.14 -9.83 10.07
CA LEU A 45 -6.11 -10.53 10.92
C LEU A 45 -7.14 -9.56 11.51
N THR A 46 -6.69 -8.40 11.95
CA THR A 46 -7.57 -7.32 12.43
C THR A 46 -8.53 -6.85 11.32
N ALA A 47 -8.02 -6.65 10.11
CA ALA A 47 -8.83 -6.26 8.96
C ALA A 47 -9.89 -7.31 8.62
N ALA A 48 -9.54 -8.59 8.67
CA ALA A 48 -10.48 -9.70 8.48
C ALA A 48 -11.63 -9.66 9.51
N ALA A 49 -11.31 -9.46 10.77
CA ALA A 49 -12.30 -9.43 11.87
C ALA A 49 -13.18 -8.17 11.83
N VAL A 50 -12.57 -6.99 11.63
CA VAL A 50 -13.22 -5.68 11.73
C VAL A 50 -14.06 -5.35 10.51
N TYR A 51 -13.51 -5.53 9.30
CA TYR A 51 -14.17 -5.13 8.06
C TYR A 51 -14.97 -6.26 7.43
N ARG A 52 -14.52 -7.51 7.60
CA ARG A 52 -15.09 -8.70 6.94
C ARG A 52 -15.11 -8.59 5.41
N LEU A 53 -14.27 -7.71 4.88
CA LEU A 53 -14.01 -7.42 3.47
C LEU A 53 -12.52 -7.58 3.20
N PRO A 54 -12.09 -7.72 1.94
CA PRO A 54 -10.69 -7.95 1.60
C PRO A 54 -9.85 -6.68 1.68
N VAL A 55 -9.86 -6.03 2.84
CA VAL A 55 -9.07 -4.82 3.09
C VAL A 55 -7.59 -5.19 3.21
N PRO A 56 -6.71 -4.62 2.36
CA PRO A 56 -5.31 -4.98 2.29
C PRO A 56 -4.49 -4.33 3.38
N VAL A 57 -3.28 -4.83 3.57
CA VAL A 57 -2.24 -4.20 4.38
C VAL A 57 -0.98 -4.01 3.56
N GLN A 58 -0.48 -2.79 3.53
CA GLN A 58 0.68 -2.39 2.75
C GLN A 58 1.66 -1.62 3.62
N PRO A 59 2.98 -1.63 3.30
CA PRO A 59 3.92 -0.73 3.94
C PRO A 59 3.55 0.74 3.67
N LEU A 60 3.95 1.63 4.58
CA LEU A 60 3.86 3.07 4.36
C LEU A 60 4.82 3.49 3.24
N LYS A 61 4.30 3.80 2.05
CA LYS A 61 5.09 3.91 0.81
C LYS A 61 6.11 5.04 0.80
N ALA A 62 5.69 6.28 1.08
CA ALA A 62 6.61 7.40 1.11
C ALA A 62 7.60 7.27 2.28
N PHE A 63 7.10 6.84 3.43
CA PHE A 63 7.90 6.55 4.62
C PHE A 63 9.00 5.51 4.31
N GLY A 64 8.62 4.35 3.78
CA GLY A 64 9.57 3.29 3.42
C GLY A 64 10.57 3.74 2.35
N ALA A 65 10.11 4.40 1.30
CA ALA A 65 10.98 4.91 0.24
C ALA A 65 12.02 5.92 0.77
N ILE A 66 11.61 6.83 1.67
CA ILE A 66 12.52 7.81 2.28
C ILE A 66 13.49 7.12 3.25
N ALA A 67 13.01 6.20 4.08
CA ALA A 67 13.84 5.44 5.01
C ALA A 67 14.95 4.68 4.26
N ILE A 68 14.57 4.00 3.17
CA ILE A 68 15.52 3.25 2.31
C ILE A 68 16.51 4.22 1.63
N ALA A 69 16.02 5.28 1.01
CA ALA A 69 16.87 6.22 0.26
C ALA A 69 17.86 6.97 1.15
N LYS A 70 17.51 7.21 2.43
CA LYS A 70 18.38 7.90 3.40
C LYS A 70 19.16 6.95 4.30
N GLY A 71 18.99 5.63 4.17
CA GLY A 71 19.67 4.65 5.03
C GLY A 71 19.33 4.83 6.51
N LEU A 72 18.08 5.19 6.86
CA LEU A 72 17.69 5.40 8.25
C LEU A 72 17.67 4.07 9.02
N GLY A 73 18.07 4.12 10.28
CA GLY A 73 18.13 2.95 11.14
C GLY A 73 16.77 2.48 11.66
N SER A 74 16.77 1.37 12.35
CA SER A 74 15.58 0.78 12.97
C SER A 74 14.93 1.71 13.99
N ASP A 75 15.71 2.54 14.69
CA ASP A 75 15.20 3.43 15.74
C ASP A 75 14.39 4.60 15.16
N GLU A 76 14.87 5.25 14.08
CA GLU A 76 14.13 6.30 13.39
C GLU A 76 12.87 5.75 12.73
N ILE A 77 12.93 4.55 12.15
CA ILE A 77 11.78 3.87 11.57
C ILE A 77 10.75 3.55 12.65
N ALA A 78 11.17 3.04 13.78
CA ALA A 78 10.31 2.74 14.92
C ALA A 78 9.67 3.99 15.53
N ALA A 79 10.46 5.06 15.75
CA ALA A 79 9.95 6.35 16.22
C ALA A 79 8.90 6.90 15.28
N GLY A 80 9.15 6.85 13.97
CA GLY A 80 8.19 7.27 12.96
C GLY A 80 6.91 6.43 12.96
N ALA A 81 7.03 5.12 13.14
CA ALA A 81 5.88 4.23 13.26
C ALA A 81 5.02 4.56 14.50
N LEU A 82 5.65 4.79 15.66
CA LEU A 82 4.96 5.22 16.88
C LEU A 82 4.21 6.54 16.67
N LEU A 83 4.89 7.54 16.09
CA LEU A 83 4.28 8.84 15.81
C LEU A 83 3.09 8.72 14.85
N MET A 84 3.22 7.95 13.75
CA MET A 84 2.13 7.66 12.84
C MET A 84 0.97 6.96 13.57
N GLY A 85 1.29 6.03 14.45
CA GLY A 85 0.32 5.33 15.28
C GLY A 85 -0.51 6.27 16.14
N VAL A 86 0.15 7.13 16.92
CA VAL A 86 -0.51 8.12 17.78
C VAL A 86 -1.37 9.08 16.97
N ILE A 87 -0.80 9.69 15.90
CA ILE A 87 -1.50 10.67 15.07
C ILE A 87 -2.80 10.07 14.50
N PHE A 88 -2.73 8.89 13.88
CA PHE A 88 -3.90 8.31 13.22
C PHE A 88 -4.92 7.71 14.18
N ILE A 89 -4.51 7.21 15.36
CA ILE A 89 -5.47 6.83 16.40
C ILE A 89 -6.23 8.06 16.90
N VAL A 90 -5.53 9.15 17.23
CA VAL A 90 -6.15 10.37 17.71
C VAL A 90 -7.12 10.94 16.67
N LEU A 91 -6.66 11.14 15.44
CA LEU A 91 -7.51 11.67 14.35
C LEU A 91 -8.71 10.75 14.05
N GLY A 92 -8.50 9.44 14.08
CA GLY A 92 -9.55 8.45 13.83
C GLY A 92 -10.60 8.41 14.94
N ARG A 93 -10.16 8.41 16.21
CA ARG A 93 -11.06 8.36 17.38
C ARG A 93 -11.85 9.64 17.58
N LEU A 94 -11.27 10.81 17.29
CA LEU A 94 -11.97 12.09 17.34
C LEU A 94 -12.93 12.31 16.15
N GLY A 95 -13.00 11.38 15.19
CA GLY A 95 -13.86 11.51 14.01
C GLY A 95 -13.42 12.60 13.02
N LEU A 96 -12.25 13.20 13.22
CA LEU A 96 -11.74 14.29 12.39
C LEU A 96 -11.52 13.86 10.94
N LEU A 97 -11.13 12.62 10.72
CA LEU A 97 -10.93 12.09 9.36
C LEU A 97 -12.26 11.84 8.64
N ASP A 98 -13.30 11.38 9.35
CA ASP A 98 -14.63 11.22 8.76
C ASP A 98 -15.25 12.60 8.44
N LEU A 99 -14.99 13.61 9.27
CA LEU A 99 -15.40 15.00 9.01
C LEU A 99 -14.65 15.57 7.81
N ALA A 100 -13.33 15.48 7.79
CA ALA A 100 -12.50 15.95 6.68
C ALA A 100 -12.91 15.30 5.35
N ALA A 101 -13.23 14.00 5.37
CA ALA A 101 -13.66 13.26 4.18
C ALA A 101 -14.87 13.88 3.48
N ARG A 102 -15.78 14.53 4.21
CA ARG A 102 -16.97 15.21 3.65
C ARG A 102 -16.60 16.41 2.78
N GLY A 103 -15.44 17.01 3.04
CA GLY A 103 -14.91 18.15 2.26
C GLY A 103 -14.19 17.75 0.96
N PHE A 104 -14.00 16.44 0.70
CA PHE A 104 -13.24 15.97 -0.46
C PHE A 104 -14.18 15.64 -1.63
N PRO A 105 -14.10 16.38 -2.74
CA PRO A 105 -14.92 16.10 -3.91
C PRO A 105 -14.47 14.80 -4.60
N ARG A 106 -15.42 14.09 -5.20
CA ARG A 106 -15.17 12.80 -5.87
C ARG A 106 -14.06 12.89 -6.92
N ALA A 107 -14.01 13.97 -7.70
CA ALA A 107 -12.98 14.17 -8.70
C ALA A 107 -11.57 14.25 -8.09
N LEU A 108 -11.43 14.86 -6.89
CA LEU A 108 -10.16 14.90 -6.16
C LEU A 108 -9.74 13.49 -5.71
N ILE A 109 -10.67 12.71 -5.17
CA ILE A 109 -10.41 11.31 -4.76
C ILE A 109 -9.97 10.47 -5.97
N ARG A 110 -10.58 10.67 -7.14
CA ARG A 110 -10.17 10.00 -8.38
C ARG A 110 -8.78 10.42 -8.85
N GLY A 111 -8.42 11.70 -8.67
CA GLY A 111 -7.04 12.17 -8.91
C GLY A 111 -6.03 11.47 -8.01
N VAL A 112 -6.33 11.33 -6.72
CA VAL A 112 -5.51 10.55 -5.78
C VAL A 112 -5.35 9.10 -6.26
N GLN A 113 -6.43 8.47 -6.71
CA GLN A 113 -6.40 7.09 -7.20
C GLN A 113 -5.59 6.97 -8.50
N LEU A 114 -5.66 7.95 -9.38
CA LEU A 114 -4.78 8.02 -10.56
C LEU A 114 -3.32 8.09 -10.15
N THR A 115 -2.96 8.98 -9.22
CA THR A 115 -1.60 9.06 -8.67
C THR A 115 -1.10 7.70 -8.19
N VAL A 116 -1.91 7.00 -7.37
CA VAL A 116 -1.54 5.70 -6.81
C VAL A 116 -1.36 4.65 -7.89
N GLY A 117 -2.25 4.62 -8.89
CA GLY A 117 -2.14 3.70 -10.02
C GLY A 117 -0.88 3.94 -10.86
N LEU A 118 -0.55 5.21 -11.16
CA LEU A 118 0.69 5.59 -11.84
C LEU A 118 1.93 5.22 -11.03
N LEU A 119 1.91 5.41 -9.71
CA LEU A 119 3.00 4.98 -8.83
C LEU A 119 3.20 3.46 -8.87
N PHE A 120 2.12 2.66 -8.94
CA PHE A 120 2.24 1.21 -9.08
C PHE A 120 2.91 0.83 -10.40
N LEU A 121 2.53 1.49 -11.50
CA LEU A 121 3.18 1.26 -12.81
C LEU A 121 4.65 1.66 -12.77
N LYS A 122 5.00 2.79 -12.14
CA LYS A 122 6.39 3.24 -11.97
C LYS A 122 7.21 2.25 -11.15
N ILE A 123 6.67 1.76 -10.03
CA ILE A 123 7.35 0.75 -9.21
C ILE A 123 7.54 -0.55 -10.00
N ALA A 124 6.49 -1.02 -10.70
CA ALA A 124 6.57 -2.23 -11.52
C ALA A 124 7.63 -2.12 -12.61
N TRP A 125 7.73 -0.96 -13.28
CA TRP A 125 8.78 -0.67 -14.24
C TRP A 125 10.16 -0.73 -13.60
N GLY A 126 10.36 -0.05 -12.46
CA GLY A 126 11.63 -0.04 -11.74
C GLY A 126 12.08 -1.44 -11.30
N LEU A 127 11.15 -2.29 -10.86
CA LEU A 127 11.50 -3.67 -10.46
C LEU A 127 12.17 -4.50 -11.56
N VAL A 128 11.94 -4.18 -12.82
CA VAL A 128 12.49 -4.94 -13.97
C VAL A 128 13.57 -4.21 -14.74
N THR A 129 13.64 -2.87 -14.67
CA THR A 129 14.64 -2.07 -15.41
C THR A 129 15.78 -1.58 -14.53
N ASP A 130 15.52 -1.37 -13.25
CA ASP A 130 16.49 -0.91 -12.26
C ASP A 130 16.15 -1.59 -10.91
N PRO A 131 16.38 -2.91 -10.81
CA PRO A 131 16.01 -3.69 -9.63
C PRO A 131 16.73 -3.19 -8.37
N PRO A 132 16.05 -3.18 -7.20
CA PRO A 132 16.68 -2.82 -5.95
C PRO A 132 17.93 -3.67 -5.68
N LYS A 133 18.98 -3.07 -5.11
CA LYS A 133 20.26 -3.76 -4.82
C LYS A 133 20.09 -5.06 -4.04
N SER A 134 19.09 -5.13 -3.17
CA SER A 134 18.77 -6.32 -2.40
C SER A 134 18.30 -7.53 -3.24
N PHE A 135 17.94 -7.32 -4.51
CA PHE A 135 17.56 -8.37 -5.44
C PHE A 135 18.60 -8.61 -6.55
N SER A 136 19.73 -7.88 -6.56
CA SER A 136 20.69 -7.87 -7.67
C SER A 136 21.29 -9.25 -7.97
N GLU A 137 21.45 -10.12 -6.96
CA GLU A 137 22.01 -11.45 -7.13
C GLU A 137 21.15 -12.39 -8.01
N HIS A 138 19.83 -12.26 -7.91
CA HIS A 138 18.87 -13.10 -8.61
C HIS A 138 18.08 -12.33 -9.69
N ALA A 139 18.42 -11.07 -9.92
CA ALA A 139 17.73 -10.26 -10.92
C ALA A 139 18.11 -10.70 -12.35
N LEU A 140 17.09 -10.87 -13.17
CA LEU A 140 17.27 -11.12 -14.60
C LEU A 140 17.69 -9.80 -15.29
N SER A 141 18.45 -9.93 -16.39
CA SER A 141 18.70 -8.77 -17.27
C SER A 141 17.37 -8.20 -17.80
N ALA A 142 17.33 -6.91 -18.08
CA ALA A 142 16.12 -6.24 -18.55
C ALA A 142 15.54 -6.89 -19.84
N ASP A 143 16.38 -7.45 -20.69
CA ASP A 143 15.98 -8.15 -21.94
C ASP A 143 15.08 -9.35 -21.68
N TRP A 144 15.25 -10.03 -20.54
CA TRP A 144 14.41 -11.14 -20.11
C TRP A 144 13.34 -10.71 -19.11
N ALA A 145 13.67 -9.79 -18.21
CA ALA A 145 12.76 -9.35 -17.17
C ALA A 145 11.52 -8.63 -17.73
N LEU A 146 11.71 -7.76 -18.75
CA LEU A 146 10.61 -7.00 -19.36
C LEU A 146 9.60 -7.91 -20.08
N PRO A 147 10.00 -8.83 -20.99
CA PRO A 147 9.06 -9.74 -21.63
C PRO A 147 8.31 -10.62 -20.62
N LEU A 148 9.00 -11.14 -19.61
CA LEU A 148 8.37 -11.98 -18.58
C LEU A 148 7.37 -11.19 -17.72
N ALA A 149 7.70 -9.94 -17.37
CA ALA A 149 6.77 -9.06 -16.66
C ALA A 149 5.55 -8.70 -17.51
N LEU A 150 5.75 -8.47 -18.83
CA LEU A 150 4.66 -8.22 -19.77
C LEU A 150 3.75 -9.45 -19.91
N VAL A 151 4.33 -10.65 -20.05
CA VAL A 151 3.57 -11.91 -20.06
C VAL A 151 2.77 -12.05 -18.76
N THR A 152 3.40 -11.81 -17.61
CA THR A 152 2.74 -11.85 -16.31
C THR A 152 1.59 -10.85 -16.22
N LEU A 153 1.81 -9.60 -16.68
CA LEU A 153 0.77 -8.56 -16.76
C LEU A 153 -0.41 -9.01 -17.62
N VAL A 154 -0.14 -9.52 -18.82
CA VAL A 154 -1.17 -9.97 -19.76
C VAL A 154 -1.96 -11.14 -19.18
N LEU A 155 -1.29 -12.14 -18.63
CA LEU A 155 -1.93 -13.28 -17.99
C LEU A 155 -2.78 -12.85 -16.78
N ALA A 156 -2.20 -12.03 -15.90
CA ALA A 156 -2.90 -11.54 -14.71
C ALA A 156 -4.12 -10.68 -15.08
N PHE A 157 -4.04 -9.86 -16.13
CA PHE A 157 -5.14 -9.01 -16.59
C PHE A 157 -6.22 -9.81 -17.32
N ALA A 158 -5.83 -10.68 -18.25
CA ALA A 158 -6.75 -11.47 -19.08
C ALA A 158 -7.47 -12.57 -18.27
N LEU A 159 -6.74 -13.22 -17.35
CA LEU A 159 -7.24 -14.33 -16.55
C LEU A 159 -7.62 -13.94 -15.12
N ARG A 160 -7.87 -12.65 -14.86
CA ARG A 160 -8.21 -12.15 -13.52
C ARG A 160 -9.46 -12.78 -12.89
N ASP A 161 -10.36 -13.31 -13.71
CA ASP A 161 -11.57 -14.02 -13.25
C ASP A 161 -11.26 -15.47 -12.76
N TYR A 162 -10.04 -15.94 -13.00
CA TYR A 162 -9.49 -17.20 -12.51
C TYR A 162 -8.47 -16.94 -11.38
N PRO A 163 -8.09 -17.94 -10.58
CA PRO A 163 -7.12 -17.77 -9.49
C PRO A 163 -5.67 -17.68 -10.00
N ILE A 164 -5.43 -16.84 -11.01
CA ILE A 164 -4.14 -16.74 -11.72
C ILE A 164 -3.00 -16.26 -10.82
N THR A 165 -3.26 -15.32 -9.89
CA THR A 165 -2.24 -14.83 -8.95
C THR A 165 -1.74 -15.94 -8.04
N LEU A 166 -2.62 -16.86 -7.63
CA LEU A 166 -2.20 -18.05 -6.86
C LEU A 166 -1.23 -18.91 -7.65
N ALA A 167 -1.50 -19.14 -8.95
CA ALA A 167 -0.60 -19.91 -9.81
C ALA A 167 0.74 -19.19 -10.03
N LEU A 168 0.71 -17.88 -10.32
CA LEU A 168 1.91 -17.08 -10.53
C LEU A 168 2.78 -17.04 -9.26
N VAL A 169 2.18 -16.87 -8.10
CA VAL A 169 2.91 -16.84 -6.82
C VAL A 169 3.45 -18.23 -6.47
N ALA A 170 2.70 -19.30 -6.76
CA ALA A 170 3.19 -20.66 -6.56
C ALA A 170 4.43 -20.95 -7.44
N VAL A 171 4.40 -20.53 -8.71
CA VAL A 171 5.57 -20.62 -9.60
C VAL A 171 6.73 -19.81 -9.03
N GLY A 172 6.47 -18.56 -8.60
CA GLY A 172 7.49 -17.72 -7.97
C GLY A 172 8.10 -18.37 -6.73
N ALA A 173 7.28 -18.95 -5.86
CA ALA A 173 7.75 -19.63 -4.65
C ALA A 173 8.62 -20.87 -4.98
N ILE A 174 8.23 -21.67 -6.00
CA ILE A 174 9.04 -22.81 -6.46
C ILE A 174 10.41 -22.32 -6.96
N VAL A 175 10.44 -21.28 -7.80
CA VAL A 175 11.69 -20.67 -8.31
C VAL A 175 12.55 -20.16 -7.15
N THR A 176 11.94 -19.50 -6.18
CA THR A 176 12.63 -19.00 -4.97
C THR A 176 13.33 -20.14 -4.22
N VAL A 177 12.64 -21.24 -3.95
CA VAL A 177 13.22 -22.39 -3.24
C VAL A 177 14.38 -23.02 -4.03
N VAL A 178 14.23 -23.09 -5.37
CA VAL A 178 15.29 -23.64 -6.24
C VAL A 178 16.51 -22.72 -6.29
N LEU A 179 16.31 -21.40 -6.35
CA LEU A 179 17.41 -20.42 -6.43
C LEU A 179 18.12 -20.20 -5.09
N ALA A 180 17.35 -20.17 -3.99
CA ALA A 180 17.94 -19.97 -2.67
C ALA A 180 18.86 -21.11 -2.23
N GLY A 181 18.63 -22.35 -2.68
CA GLY A 181 19.57 -23.48 -2.64
C GLY A 181 20.10 -23.91 -1.26
N GLY A 182 19.73 -23.21 -0.20
CA GLY A 182 20.27 -23.36 1.15
C GLY A 182 19.38 -24.16 2.09
N GLU A 183 19.93 -24.57 3.24
CA GLU A 183 19.15 -25.09 4.35
C GLU A 183 18.43 -23.93 5.04
N ALA A 184 17.08 -23.91 4.99
CA ALA A 184 16.31 -22.90 5.68
C ALA A 184 16.42 -23.08 7.20
N ALA A 185 16.94 -22.07 7.90
CA ALA A 185 16.90 -22.01 9.35
C ALA A 185 15.48 -21.65 9.81
N PHE A 186 14.91 -22.49 10.67
CA PHE A 186 13.58 -22.28 11.23
C PHE A 186 13.65 -21.43 12.49
N GLY A 187 12.64 -20.59 12.68
CA GLY A 187 12.44 -19.76 13.85
C GLY A 187 12.30 -18.28 13.53
N PRO A 188 11.85 -17.49 14.53
CA PRO A 188 11.75 -16.04 14.36
C PRO A 188 13.14 -15.40 14.41
N SER A 189 13.34 -14.33 13.63
CA SER A 189 14.49 -13.44 13.84
C SER A 189 14.28 -12.58 15.07
N ALA A 190 15.39 -12.13 15.70
CA ALA A 190 15.34 -11.38 16.95
C ALA A 190 14.50 -10.09 16.84
N LEU A 191 13.69 -9.84 17.85
CA LEU A 191 12.97 -8.57 18.01
C LEU A 191 13.81 -7.64 18.90
N ALA A 192 13.83 -6.36 18.54
CA ALA A 192 14.49 -5.32 19.30
C ALA A 192 13.50 -4.24 19.73
N LEU A 193 13.69 -3.68 20.91
CA LEU A 193 13.00 -2.48 21.35
C LEU A 193 13.77 -1.26 20.80
N PRO A 194 13.08 -0.20 20.34
CA PRO A 194 13.75 0.98 19.81
C PRO A 194 14.41 1.80 20.92
N SER A 195 15.54 2.42 20.59
CA SER A 195 16.15 3.48 21.38
C SER A 195 15.58 4.82 20.91
N LEU A 196 14.86 5.51 21.79
CA LEU A 196 14.14 6.74 21.46
C LEU A 196 14.76 7.93 22.18
N ASP A 197 15.69 8.59 21.54
CA ASP A 197 16.17 9.90 21.96
C ASP A 197 15.48 11.04 21.22
N THR A 198 15.73 12.28 21.65
CA THR A 198 15.11 13.47 21.05
C THR A 198 15.51 13.65 19.59
N ALA A 199 16.75 13.37 19.21
CA ALA A 199 17.25 13.52 17.84
C ALA A 199 16.57 12.51 16.91
N THR A 200 16.45 11.26 17.32
CA THR A 200 15.72 10.18 16.63
C THR A 200 14.26 10.56 16.39
N ILE A 201 13.56 11.06 17.43
CA ILE A 201 12.15 11.47 17.33
C ILE A 201 11.99 12.66 16.37
N VAL A 202 12.86 13.69 16.45
CA VAL A 202 12.78 14.87 15.56
C VAL A 202 13.08 14.46 14.11
N THR A 203 14.08 13.63 13.88
CA THR A 203 14.39 13.11 12.54
C THR A 203 13.22 12.31 11.98
N ALA A 204 12.69 11.36 12.74
CA ALA A 204 11.54 10.57 12.33
C ALA A 204 10.32 11.45 12.00
N PHE A 205 10.01 12.44 12.85
CA PHE A 205 8.88 13.33 12.63
C PHE A 205 9.04 14.14 11.34
N THR A 206 10.14 14.83 11.19
CA THR A 206 10.36 15.77 10.08
C THR A 206 10.58 15.06 8.74
N VAL A 207 11.32 13.96 8.75
CA VAL A 207 11.76 13.28 7.51
C VAL A 207 10.76 12.21 7.06
N LEU A 208 10.17 11.47 8.00
CA LEU A 208 9.31 10.32 7.68
C LEU A 208 7.81 10.63 7.85
N VAL A 209 7.43 11.21 8.99
CA VAL A 209 6.01 11.36 9.36
C VAL A 209 5.33 12.49 8.58
N VAL A 210 5.93 13.68 8.54
CA VAL A 210 5.35 14.85 7.86
C VAL A 210 4.99 14.56 6.40
N PRO A 211 5.85 13.98 5.54
CA PRO A 211 5.48 13.66 4.16
C PRO A 211 4.50 12.50 4.06
N GLN A 212 4.46 11.57 5.03
CA GLN A 212 3.61 10.39 4.99
C GLN A 212 2.16 10.66 5.43
N VAL A 213 1.92 11.58 6.38
CA VAL A 213 0.58 11.86 6.93
C VAL A 213 -0.45 12.20 5.84
N PRO A 214 -0.20 13.16 4.91
CA PRO A 214 -1.15 13.47 3.85
C PRO A 214 -1.41 12.29 2.91
N LEU A 215 -0.36 11.53 2.58
CA LEU A 215 -0.48 10.33 1.73
C LEU A 215 -1.33 9.25 2.42
N SER A 216 -1.12 9.00 3.71
CA SER A 216 -1.92 8.04 4.47
C SER A 216 -3.38 8.47 4.57
N PHE A 217 -3.64 9.75 4.81
CA PHE A 217 -5.01 10.25 4.83
C PHE A 217 -5.69 10.07 3.47
N ALA A 218 -5.05 10.52 2.40
CA ALA A 218 -5.65 10.48 1.07
C ALA A 218 -5.82 9.05 0.52
N ASN A 219 -4.76 8.25 0.57
CA ASN A 219 -4.76 6.89 0.00
C ASN A 219 -5.36 5.86 0.97
N SER A 220 -4.87 5.83 2.22
CA SER A 220 -5.23 4.76 3.15
C SER A 220 -6.60 4.97 3.79
N CYS A 221 -7.03 6.21 3.97
CA CYS A 221 -8.33 6.51 4.57
C CYS A 221 -9.39 6.84 3.51
N LEU A 222 -9.20 7.90 2.71
CA LEU A 222 -10.22 8.39 1.78
C LEU A 222 -10.41 7.45 0.58
N ALA A 223 -9.35 7.22 -0.19
CA ALA A 223 -9.43 6.44 -1.41
C ALA A 223 -9.77 4.97 -1.13
N THR A 224 -9.31 4.39 -0.02
CA THR A 224 -9.66 3.03 0.39
C THR A 224 -11.14 2.91 0.78
N ALA A 225 -11.67 3.87 1.55
CA ALA A 225 -13.10 3.89 1.90
C ALA A 225 -13.99 4.08 0.67
N ASP A 226 -13.58 4.93 -0.28
CA ASP A 226 -14.29 5.14 -1.53
C ASP A 226 -14.26 3.88 -2.42
N ALA A 227 -13.10 3.27 -2.62
CA ALA A 227 -12.96 2.03 -3.37
C ALA A 227 -13.81 0.90 -2.76
N ALA A 228 -13.86 0.79 -1.43
CA ALA A 228 -14.72 -0.18 -0.76
C ALA A 228 -16.20 0.04 -1.07
N LYS A 229 -16.67 1.29 -1.12
CA LYS A 229 -18.05 1.59 -1.52
C LYS A 229 -18.31 1.25 -2.97
N VAL A 230 -17.36 1.54 -3.87
CA VAL A 230 -17.49 1.22 -5.31
C VAL A 230 -17.59 -0.29 -5.53
N TYR A 231 -16.78 -1.09 -4.85
CA TYR A 231 -16.72 -2.53 -5.07
C TYR A 231 -17.75 -3.34 -4.29
N PHE A 232 -18.12 -2.89 -3.10
CA PHE A 232 -18.95 -3.67 -2.16
C PHE A 232 -20.28 -3.02 -1.79
N GLY A 233 -20.61 -1.86 -2.39
CA GLY A 233 -21.86 -1.16 -2.13
C GLY A 233 -22.07 -0.89 -0.65
N ASP A 234 -23.25 -1.29 -0.11
CA ASP A 234 -23.59 -1.06 1.30
C ASP A 234 -22.64 -1.72 2.29
N GLN A 235 -22.08 -2.89 1.94
CA GLN A 235 -21.10 -3.55 2.79
C GLN A 235 -19.82 -2.73 2.92
N GLY A 236 -19.46 -1.93 1.92
CA GLY A 236 -18.35 -0.99 1.93
C GLY A 236 -18.46 0.09 3.01
N SER A 237 -19.66 0.35 3.55
CA SER A 237 -19.89 1.28 4.66
C SER A 237 -19.15 0.91 5.96
N ARG A 238 -18.71 -0.34 6.09
CA ARG A 238 -17.85 -0.80 7.20
C ARG A 238 -16.45 -0.21 7.14
N VAL A 239 -15.99 0.15 5.94
CA VAL A 239 -14.66 0.70 5.66
C VAL A 239 -14.76 2.22 5.66
N ARG A 240 -14.56 2.84 6.82
CA ARG A 240 -14.65 4.30 7.00
C ARG A 240 -13.28 4.88 7.32
N PRO A 241 -13.01 6.14 6.94
CA PRO A 241 -11.71 6.79 7.16
C PRO A 241 -11.21 6.71 8.60
N GLY A 242 -12.05 7.07 9.58
CA GLY A 242 -11.68 7.02 10.99
C GLY A 242 -11.42 5.60 11.51
N ARG A 243 -12.17 4.59 11.01
CA ARG A 243 -11.94 3.18 11.40
C ARG A 243 -10.64 2.64 10.78
N LEU A 244 -10.36 2.98 9.51
CA LEU A 244 -9.09 2.63 8.86
C LEU A 244 -7.91 3.23 9.61
N ALA A 245 -7.98 4.51 9.94
CA ALA A 245 -6.96 5.22 10.71
C ALA A 245 -6.70 4.57 12.08
N THR A 246 -7.76 4.19 12.79
CA THR A 246 -7.63 3.56 14.11
C THR A 246 -6.96 2.18 14.00
N THR A 247 -7.34 1.34 13.02
CA THR A 247 -6.77 0.00 12.88
C THR A 247 -5.30 0.03 12.48
N PHE A 248 -4.93 0.77 11.42
CA PHE A 248 -3.52 0.82 11.06
C PHE A 248 -2.68 1.68 12.03
N GLY A 249 -3.28 2.68 12.68
CA GLY A 249 -2.62 3.42 13.75
C GLY A 249 -2.25 2.50 14.92
N SER A 250 -3.14 1.61 15.35
CA SER A 250 -2.83 0.60 16.39
C SER A 250 -1.74 -0.37 15.95
N ALA A 251 -1.76 -0.81 14.68
CA ALA A 251 -0.71 -1.65 14.14
C ALA A 251 0.65 -0.94 14.08
N ASN A 252 0.67 0.38 13.82
CA ASN A 252 1.89 1.17 13.81
C ASN A 252 2.45 1.41 15.21
N LEU A 253 1.62 1.53 16.24
CA LEU A 253 2.12 1.52 17.63
C LEU A 253 2.84 0.20 17.94
N PHE A 254 2.25 -0.91 17.54
CA PHE A 254 2.88 -2.22 17.72
C PHE A 254 4.15 -2.35 16.87
N ALA A 255 4.11 -1.93 15.59
CA ALA A 255 5.29 -1.95 14.72
C ALA A 255 6.45 -1.15 15.31
N GLY A 256 6.18 0.06 15.78
CA GLY A 256 7.19 0.89 16.43
C GLY A 256 7.74 0.27 17.72
N ALA A 257 6.88 -0.37 18.53
CA ALA A 257 7.31 -1.02 19.77
C ALA A 257 8.26 -2.21 19.55
N VAL A 258 8.22 -2.87 18.37
CA VAL A 258 9.08 -4.01 18.05
C VAL A 258 10.13 -3.66 16.98
N SER A 259 10.42 -2.39 16.75
CA SER A 259 11.30 -1.89 15.68
C SER A 259 10.98 -2.49 14.31
N GLY A 260 9.69 -2.61 14.01
CA GLY A 260 9.18 -3.24 12.80
C GLY A 260 8.76 -2.26 11.71
N MET A 261 8.29 -2.81 10.60
CA MET A 261 7.85 -2.03 9.44
C MET A 261 6.49 -1.36 9.71
N PRO A 262 6.39 -0.04 9.53
CA PRO A 262 5.11 0.64 9.62
C PRO A 262 4.21 0.30 8.42
N VAL A 263 2.92 0.14 8.72
CA VAL A 263 1.93 -0.39 7.78
C VAL A 263 0.71 0.53 7.66
N CYS A 264 -0.05 0.36 6.59
CA CYS A 264 -1.33 1.03 6.37
C CYS A 264 -2.28 0.16 5.56
N HIS A 265 -3.49 0.63 5.39
CA HIS A 265 -4.38 0.15 4.34
C HIS A 265 -4.10 0.89 3.03
N GLY A 266 -4.49 0.33 1.88
CA GLY A 266 -4.22 0.97 0.60
C GLY A 266 -5.32 0.73 -0.42
N ALA A 267 -5.78 1.79 -1.08
CA ALA A 267 -6.83 1.70 -2.09
C ALA A 267 -6.43 0.80 -3.28
N GLY A 268 -5.16 0.89 -3.73
CA GLY A 268 -4.65 0.06 -4.81
C GLY A 268 -4.66 -1.43 -4.47
N GLY A 269 -4.27 -1.79 -3.24
CA GLY A 269 -4.33 -3.17 -2.77
C GLY A 269 -5.77 -3.69 -2.67
N LEU A 270 -6.73 -2.84 -2.22
CA LEU A 270 -8.15 -3.22 -2.22
C LEU A 270 -8.65 -3.50 -3.63
N THR A 271 -8.23 -2.68 -4.60
CA THR A 271 -8.52 -2.89 -6.02
C THR A 271 -7.94 -4.21 -6.52
N ALA A 272 -6.69 -4.51 -6.17
CA ALA A 272 -6.03 -5.75 -6.53
C ALA A 272 -6.75 -6.98 -5.92
N HIS A 273 -7.01 -6.97 -4.61
CA HIS A 273 -7.75 -8.05 -3.95
C HIS A 273 -9.09 -8.31 -4.61
N TYR A 274 -9.86 -7.25 -4.88
CA TYR A 274 -11.16 -7.36 -5.56
C TYR A 274 -11.02 -7.90 -6.98
N ALA A 275 -10.09 -7.38 -7.77
CA ALA A 275 -9.90 -7.74 -9.16
C ALA A 275 -9.49 -9.21 -9.34
N PHE A 276 -8.69 -9.74 -8.42
CA PHE A 276 -8.26 -11.13 -8.44
C PHE A 276 -9.16 -12.08 -7.64
N GLY A 277 -10.35 -11.64 -7.28
CA GLY A 277 -11.42 -12.53 -6.85
C GLY A 277 -11.78 -12.50 -5.37
N ALA A 278 -11.05 -11.78 -4.51
CA ALA A 278 -11.42 -11.67 -3.10
C ALA A 278 -12.69 -10.86 -2.90
N ARG A 279 -13.57 -11.33 -2.04
CA ARG A 279 -14.86 -10.71 -1.76
C ARG A 279 -15.17 -10.60 -0.26
N THR A 280 -14.44 -11.31 0.57
CA THR A 280 -14.72 -11.40 2.01
C THR A 280 -13.47 -11.17 2.85
N GLY A 281 -13.62 -11.20 4.18
CA GLY A 281 -12.49 -11.21 5.10
C GLY A 281 -11.62 -12.48 5.06
N GLY A 282 -11.95 -13.44 4.17
CA GLY A 282 -11.15 -14.64 3.97
C GLY A 282 -9.76 -14.34 3.40
N ALA A 283 -9.68 -13.41 2.44
CA ALA A 283 -8.41 -12.99 1.86
C ALA A 283 -7.45 -12.38 2.91
N PRO A 284 -7.83 -11.36 3.69
CA PRO A 284 -6.95 -10.85 4.74
C PRO A 284 -6.68 -11.87 5.86
N LEU A 285 -7.61 -12.79 6.14
CA LEU A 285 -7.35 -13.88 7.10
C LEU A 285 -6.24 -14.80 6.59
N ALA A 286 -6.31 -15.21 5.32
CA ALA A 286 -5.30 -16.07 4.70
C ALA A 286 -3.93 -15.39 4.61
N MET A 287 -3.90 -14.13 4.16
CA MET A 287 -2.65 -13.37 4.06
C MET A 287 -2.04 -13.09 5.42
N GLY A 288 -2.84 -12.72 6.42
CA GLY A 288 -2.38 -12.51 7.78
C GLY A 288 -1.80 -13.79 8.38
N GLY A 289 -2.47 -14.92 8.21
CA GLY A 289 -1.96 -16.24 8.63
C GLY A 289 -0.64 -16.60 7.95
N LEU A 290 -0.53 -16.37 6.63
CA LEU A 290 0.70 -16.60 5.87
C LEU A 290 1.85 -15.74 6.39
N LEU A 291 1.64 -14.43 6.54
CA LEU A 291 2.69 -13.52 7.02
C LEU A 291 3.15 -13.86 8.45
N LEU A 292 2.24 -14.25 9.33
CA LEU A 292 2.59 -14.71 10.67
C LEU A 292 3.36 -16.03 10.65
N ALA A 293 2.94 -16.99 9.81
CA ALA A 293 3.65 -18.24 9.65
C ALA A 293 5.08 -18.03 9.12
N LEU A 294 5.25 -17.13 8.14
CA LEU A 294 6.57 -16.76 7.63
C LEU A 294 7.40 -16.02 8.68
N ALA A 295 6.82 -15.06 9.41
CA ALA A 295 7.51 -14.29 10.44
C ALA A 295 8.05 -15.16 11.58
N ILE A 296 7.24 -16.13 12.03
CA ILE A 296 7.56 -16.99 13.18
C ILE A 296 8.33 -18.23 12.74
N GLY A 297 7.97 -18.82 11.59
CA GLY A 297 8.56 -20.08 11.12
C GLY A 297 9.86 -19.92 10.37
N LEU A 298 10.00 -18.86 9.57
CA LEU A 298 11.13 -18.65 8.66
C LEU A 298 11.83 -17.30 8.84
N GLY A 299 11.54 -16.57 9.91
CA GLY A 299 12.06 -15.20 10.12
C GLY A 299 13.60 -15.10 9.97
N THR A 300 14.34 -16.12 10.38
CA THR A 300 15.80 -16.17 10.26
C THR A 300 16.32 -16.27 8.83
N SER A 301 15.63 -17.02 7.95
CA SER A 301 16.04 -17.23 6.54
C SER A 301 15.24 -16.34 5.57
N LEU A 302 14.30 -15.54 6.06
CA LEU A 302 13.34 -14.86 5.21
C LEU A 302 13.98 -13.79 4.32
N ALA A 303 15.05 -13.15 4.76
CA ALA A 303 15.79 -12.18 3.95
C ALA A 303 16.31 -12.83 2.66
N GLU A 304 16.97 -13.96 2.78
CA GLU A 304 17.52 -14.73 1.66
C GLU A 304 16.42 -15.25 0.73
N LEU A 305 15.38 -15.87 1.29
CA LEU A 305 14.26 -16.38 0.52
C LEU A 305 13.54 -15.27 -0.27
N LEU A 306 13.28 -14.13 0.33
CA LEU A 306 12.55 -13.05 -0.34
C LEU A 306 13.36 -12.38 -1.45
N THR A 307 14.69 -12.30 -1.35
CA THR A 307 15.55 -11.73 -2.39
C THR A 307 15.61 -12.59 -3.64
N ALA A 308 15.37 -13.90 -3.52
CA ALA A 308 15.32 -14.84 -4.64
C ALA A 308 13.95 -14.89 -5.35
N PHE A 309 12.94 -14.15 -4.88
CA PHE A 309 11.62 -14.16 -5.53
C PHE A 309 11.65 -13.44 -6.89
N PRO A 310 11.10 -14.04 -7.97
CA PRO A 310 11.17 -13.50 -9.33
C PRO A 310 10.51 -12.12 -9.48
N LEU A 311 11.29 -11.10 -9.70
CA LEU A 311 10.83 -9.71 -9.88
C LEU A 311 9.81 -9.53 -11.02
N PRO A 312 9.89 -10.23 -12.18
CA PRO A 312 8.89 -10.14 -13.23
C PRO A 312 7.48 -10.50 -12.77
N ILE A 313 7.33 -11.47 -11.85
CA ILE A 313 6.02 -11.84 -11.29
C ILE A 313 5.48 -10.70 -10.41
N LEU A 314 6.31 -10.15 -9.53
CA LEU A 314 5.93 -9.00 -8.68
C LEU A 314 5.53 -7.80 -9.54
N ALA A 315 6.34 -7.49 -10.54
CA ALA A 315 6.11 -6.36 -11.46
C ALA A 315 4.80 -6.53 -12.26
N GLY A 316 4.56 -7.69 -12.85
CA GLY A 316 3.36 -7.92 -13.66
C GLY A 316 2.06 -7.89 -12.85
N VAL A 317 2.05 -8.49 -11.66
CA VAL A 317 0.89 -8.44 -10.74
C VAL A 317 0.66 -7.01 -10.25
N LEU A 318 1.72 -6.29 -9.88
CA LEU A 318 1.63 -4.89 -9.43
C LEU A 318 1.15 -3.96 -10.54
N ALA A 319 1.67 -4.11 -11.76
CA ALA A 319 1.24 -3.32 -12.92
C ALA A 319 -0.25 -3.56 -13.23
N THR A 320 -0.71 -4.82 -13.15
CA THR A 320 -2.14 -5.13 -13.30
C THR A 320 -2.99 -4.40 -12.26
N ALA A 321 -2.58 -4.42 -11.00
CA ALA A 321 -3.27 -3.69 -9.93
C ALA A 321 -3.29 -2.18 -10.21
N GLY A 322 -2.19 -1.61 -10.72
CA GLY A 322 -2.09 -0.20 -11.11
C GLY A 322 -3.08 0.18 -12.20
N VAL A 323 -3.12 -0.58 -13.29
CA VAL A 323 -4.08 -0.37 -14.40
C VAL A 323 -5.52 -0.44 -13.89
N LEU A 324 -5.87 -1.49 -13.15
CA LEU A 324 -7.22 -1.68 -12.61
C LEU A 324 -7.62 -0.55 -11.65
N HIS A 325 -6.66 -0.01 -10.90
CA HIS A 325 -6.92 1.11 -10.00
C HIS A 325 -7.17 2.42 -10.75
N ILE A 326 -6.44 2.69 -11.83
CA ILE A 326 -6.70 3.82 -12.74
C ILE A 326 -8.10 3.73 -13.36
N LEU A 327 -8.57 2.53 -13.66
CA LEU A 327 -9.91 2.32 -14.23
C LEU A 327 -11.06 2.77 -13.32
N LEU A 328 -10.83 3.08 -12.04
CA LEU A 328 -11.82 3.71 -11.16
C LEU A 328 -12.26 5.09 -11.66
N LEU A 329 -11.45 5.77 -12.46
CA LEU A 329 -11.80 7.06 -13.06
C LEU A 329 -13.00 6.98 -14.02
N ARG A 330 -13.34 5.79 -14.50
CA ARG A 330 -14.45 5.57 -15.44
C ARG A 330 -15.82 6.03 -14.92
N ASP A 331 -15.99 6.17 -13.61
CA ASP A 331 -17.24 6.65 -13.01
C ASP A 331 -17.36 8.17 -12.97
N LEU A 332 -16.33 8.91 -13.39
CA LEU A 332 -16.39 10.35 -13.52
C LEU A 332 -17.32 10.76 -14.68
N ARG A 333 -18.17 11.76 -14.42
CA ARG A 333 -19.08 12.31 -15.42
C ARG A 333 -18.69 13.76 -15.73
N GLY A 334 -18.61 14.06 -17.03
CA GLY A 334 -18.34 15.40 -17.55
C GLY A 334 -16.85 15.75 -17.63
N ALA A 335 -16.48 16.50 -18.67
CA ALA A 335 -15.10 16.86 -19.00
C ALA A 335 -14.36 17.59 -17.87
N ARG A 336 -15.06 18.43 -17.09
CA ARG A 336 -14.47 19.18 -15.98
C ARG A 336 -13.98 18.24 -14.86
N ALA A 337 -14.78 17.22 -14.49
CA ALA A 337 -14.38 16.27 -13.46
C ALA A 337 -13.18 15.43 -13.91
N TRP A 338 -13.16 15.02 -15.18
CA TRP A 338 -12.03 14.33 -15.79
C TRP A 338 -10.77 15.19 -15.82
N ALA A 339 -10.86 16.42 -16.34
CA ALA A 339 -9.71 17.34 -16.41
C ALA A 339 -9.14 17.62 -15.02
N PHE A 340 -10.02 17.82 -14.03
CA PHE A 340 -9.59 18.04 -12.65
C PHE A 340 -8.92 16.81 -12.04
N ALA A 341 -9.47 15.61 -12.22
CA ALA A 341 -8.87 14.39 -11.72
C ALA A 341 -7.53 14.08 -12.40
N LEU A 342 -7.43 14.30 -13.72
CA LEU A 342 -6.17 14.15 -14.46
C LEU A 342 -5.12 15.15 -13.96
N PHE A 343 -5.48 16.41 -13.77
CA PHE A 343 -4.59 17.44 -13.22
C PHE A 343 -4.05 17.02 -11.85
N VAL A 344 -4.94 16.66 -10.90
CA VAL A 344 -4.54 16.22 -9.56
C VAL A 344 -3.66 14.96 -9.64
N GLY A 345 -4.03 14.01 -10.50
CA GLY A 345 -3.30 12.76 -10.67
C GLY A 345 -1.87 12.96 -11.18
N VAL A 346 -1.70 13.83 -12.18
CA VAL A 346 -0.38 14.15 -12.77
C VAL A 346 0.46 14.95 -11.75
N VAL A 347 -0.10 15.99 -11.14
CA VAL A 347 0.61 16.77 -10.11
C VAL A 347 1.03 15.87 -8.95
N GLY A 348 0.18 14.94 -8.52
CA GLY A 348 0.50 13.98 -7.47
C GLY A 348 1.60 13.00 -7.85
N PHE A 349 1.68 12.62 -9.11
CA PHE A 349 2.71 11.72 -9.63
C PHE A 349 4.06 12.41 -9.83
N GLU A 350 4.06 13.62 -10.44
CA GLU A 350 5.30 14.36 -10.77
C GLU A 350 5.92 15.04 -9.55
N LEU A 351 5.10 15.65 -8.69
CA LEU A 351 5.59 16.36 -7.51
C LEU A 351 5.45 15.50 -6.25
N ASN A 352 4.28 15.49 -5.67
CA ASN A 352 3.86 14.61 -4.59
C ASN A 352 2.35 14.80 -4.30
N LEU A 353 1.77 13.82 -3.61
CA LEU A 353 0.34 13.81 -3.34
C LEU A 353 -0.10 14.93 -2.37
N THR A 354 0.79 15.39 -1.47
CA THR A 354 0.49 16.50 -0.55
C THR A 354 0.24 17.80 -1.31
N VAL A 355 1.14 18.12 -2.24
CA VAL A 355 1.01 19.28 -3.12
C VAL A 355 -0.25 19.19 -3.99
N ALA A 356 -0.49 18.02 -4.59
CA ALA A 356 -1.68 17.78 -5.41
C ALA A 356 -2.99 17.97 -4.63
N LEU A 357 -3.05 17.51 -3.39
CA LEU A 357 -4.20 17.69 -2.51
C LEU A 357 -4.40 19.14 -2.13
N GLY A 358 -3.33 19.85 -1.73
CA GLY A 358 -3.41 21.27 -1.37
C GLY A 358 -3.90 22.11 -2.53
N ILE A 359 -3.28 21.99 -3.70
CA ILE A 359 -3.69 22.71 -4.91
C ILE A 359 -5.10 22.30 -5.33
N GLY A 360 -5.39 21.00 -5.33
CA GLY A 360 -6.70 20.48 -5.72
C GLY A 360 -7.83 20.99 -4.84
N LEU A 361 -7.66 20.99 -3.51
CA LEU A 361 -8.66 21.55 -2.59
C LEU A 361 -8.83 23.07 -2.78
N ALA A 362 -7.72 23.81 -2.91
CA ALA A 362 -7.77 25.26 -3.13
C ALA A 362 -8.52 25.60 -4.44
N LEU A 363 -8.21 24.92 -5.53
CA LEU A 363 -8.88 25.12 -6.82
C LEU A 363 -10.36 24.74 -6.78
N TRP A 364 -10.69 23.60 -6.17
CA TRP A 364 -12.07 23.14 -6.10
C TRP A 364 -12.95 24.08 -5.28
N TRP A 365 -12.54 24.40 -4.05
CA TRP A 365 -13.33 25.24 -3.15
C TRP A 365 -13.27 26.70 -3.55
N GLY A 366 -12.16 27.17 -4.15
CA GLY A 366 -12.07 28.51 -4.74
C GLY A 366 -13.07 28.68 -5.89
N ALA A 367 -13.14 27.72 -6.81
CA ALA A 367 -14.10 27.74 -7.91
C ALA A 367 -15.56 27.64 -7.43
N GLU A 368 -15.82 26.84 -6.39
CA GLU A 368 -17.16 26.73 -5.80
C GLU A 368 -17.55 28.00 -5.04
N GLY A 369 -16.61 28.62 -4.32
CA GLY A 369 -16.82 29.92 -3.67
C GLY A 369 -17.16 31.03 -4.67
N LEU A 370 -16.41 31.12 -5.77
CA LEU A 370 -16.68 32.07 -6.86
C LEU A 370 -18.06 31.87 -7.52
N ARG A 371 -18.54 30.64 -7.62
CA ARG A 371 -19.88 30.35 -8.17
C ARG A 371 -21.02 30.77 -7.25
N ARG A 372 -20.79 30.85 -5.95
CA ARG A 372 -21.77 31.27 -4.94
C ARG A 372 -21.84 32.80 -4.76
N LEU A 373 -20.84 33.52 -5.29
CA LEU A 373 -20.91 35.00 -5.31
C LEU A 373 -22.07 35.46 -6.17
N PRO A 374 -22.91 36.40 -5.70
CA PRO A 374 -23.99 36.95 -6.52
C PRO A 374 -23.36 37.57 -7.78
N ARG A 375 -23.81 37.11 -8.95
CA ARG A 375 -23.42 37.76 -10.21
C ARG A 375 -23.93 39.20 -10.10
N LEU A 376 -23.00 40.15 -9.96
CA LEU A 376 -23.33 41.58 -10.08
C LEU A 376 -23.95 41.70 -11.48
N ARG A 377 -25.28 41.91 -11.53
CA ARG A 377 -25.96 42.27 -12.76
C ARG A 377 -25.38 43.64 -13.16
N PRO A 378 -24.91 43.83 -14.40
CA PRO A 378 -24.59 45.17 -14.86
C PRO A 378 -25.85 45.99 -14.69
N ALA A 379 -25.73 47.13 -14.02
CA ALA A 379 -26.78 48.11 -13.95
C ALA A 379 -27.16 48.49 -15.39
N ALA A 380 -28.43 48.32 -15.74
CA ALA A 380 -28.99 48.68 -17.03
C ALA A 380 -28.99 50.20 -17.20
#